data_7adee751a16fbfdb0edc0e51bfeab55e
#
_entry.id   7adee751a16fbfdb0edc0e51bfeab55e
#
_cell.length_a   1.000
_cell.length_b   1.000
_cell.length_c   1.000
_cell.angle_alpha   90.00
_cell.angle_beta   90.00
_cell.angle_gamma   90.00
#
_symmetry.space_group_name_H-M   'P 1'
#
loop_
_entity.id
_entity.type
_entity.pdbx_description
1 polymer ?
#
loop_
_entity_poly.entity_id
_entity_poly.type
_entity_poly.pdbx_seq_one_letter_code
_entity_poly.pdbx_strand_id
1 'polypeptide(L)'
;MTDWMKAAEAQKENYLNDLVALMKIPSVRDDSAATDEYPLGPRPAQALKAFLEMAEQDGFKVKNIDNLVGYAEWGEGDETLAILAHLDVMPAGKGWDTDPFDPVIKDGNLYGRGASDDKGPGMAAYYALKYLKDQGV
;
A
#
# COMPACT_ATOMS: atom_id res chain seq x y z
N MET A 1 12.65 22.61 -14.76
CA MET A 1 11.40 22.34 -14.00
C MET A 1 11.01 20.90 -14.25
N THR A 2 10.95 20.09 -13.22
CA THR A 2 10.59 18.68 -13.35
C THR A 2 9.12 18.58 -13.79
N ASP A 3 8.88 17.81 -14.84
CA ASP A 3 7.53 17.54 -15.32
C ASP A 3 6.97 16.37 -14.51
N TRP A 4 6.35 16.68 -13.39
CA TRP A 4 5.78 15.70 -12.46
C TRP A 4 4.74 14.77 -13.10
N MET A 5 4.02 15.27 -14.11
CA MET A 5 3.03 14.46 -14.82
C MET A 5 3.72 13.37 -15.65
N LYS A 6 4.81 13.71 -16.34
CA LYS A 6 5.61 12.69 -17.06
C LYS A 6 6.26 11.69 -16.13
N ALA A 7 6.73 12.15 -14.97
CA ALA A 7 7.30 11.28 -13.95
C ALA A 7 6.26 10.29 -13.43
N ALA A 8 5.06 10.76 -13.10
CA ALA A 8 3.96 9.91 -12.65
C ALA A 8 3.53 8.90 -13.74
N GLU A 9 3.39 9.35 -14.99
CA GLU A 9 3.02 8.46 -16.10
C GLU A 9 4.09 7.37 -16.34
N ALA A 10 5.37 7.69 -16.21
CA ALA A 10 6.45 6.72 -16.34
C ALA A 10 6.43 5.63 -15.24
N GLN A 11 5.85 5.92 -14.06
CA GLN A 11 5.71 4.98 -12.95
C GLN A 11 4.38 4.24 -12.92
N LYS A 12 3.43 4.61 -13.77
CA LYS A 12 2.05 4.14 -13.71
C LYS A 12 1.91 2.62 -13.77
N GLU A 13 2.64 1.95 -14.64
CA GLU A 13 2.56 0.50 -14.77
C GLU A 13 3.06 -0.21 -13.50
N ASN A 14 4.20 0.22 -12.96
CA ASN A 14 4.76 -0.33 -11.73
C ASN A 14 3.82 -0.08 -10.56
N TYR A 15 3.31 1.16 -10.42
CA TYR A 15 2.33 1.52 -9.42
C TYR A 15 1.08 0.63 -9.46
N LEU A 16 0.52 0.40 -10.65
CA LEU A 16 -0.67 -0.43 -10.81
C LEU A 16 -0.39 -1.90 -10.47
N ASN A 17 0.77 -2.43 -10.88
CA ASN A 17 1.15 -3.81 -10.58
C ASN A 17 1.30 -4.03 -9.06
N ASP A 18 2.00 -3.13 -8.37
CA ASP A 18 2.19 -3.21 -6.92
C ASP A 18 0.89 -2.99 -6.15
N LEU A 19 0.07 -2.03 -6.57
CA LEU A 19 -1.24 -1.80 -5.98
C LEU A 19 -2.16 -3.01 -6.14
N VAL A 20 -2.25 -3.59 -7.34
CA VAL A 20 -3.05 -4.79 -7.60
C VAL A 20 -2.56 -5.97 -6.74
N ALA A 21 -1.25 -6.17 -6.63
CA ALA A 21 -0.69 -7.22 -5.77
C ALA A 21 -1.10 -7.03 -4.31
N LEU A 22 -1.03 -5.80 -3.81
CA LEU A 22 -1.43 -5.47 -2.45
C LEU A 22 -2.96 -5.60 -2.24
N MET A 23 -3.77 -5.23 -3.23
CA MET A 23 -5.23 -5.34 -3.17
C MET A 23 -5.72 -6.80 -3.16
N LYS A 24 -4.98 -7.72 -3.77
CA LYS A 24 -5.26 -9.17 -3.74
C LYS A 24 -5.15 -9.79 -2.35
N ILE A 25 -4.55 -9.09 -1.39
CA ILE A 25 -4.54 -9.52 0.01
C ILE A 25 -5.84 -9.01 0.67
N PRO A 26 -6.77 -9.91 1.06
CA PRO A 26 -8.04 -9.51 1.68
C PRO A 26 -7.82 -9.14 3.15
N SER A 27 -7.18 -8.00 3.38
CA SER A 27 -6.70 -7.54 4.70
C SER A 27 -7.83 -7.02 5.61
N VAL A 28 -8.91 -7.78 5.66
CA VAL A 28 -10.03 -7.52 6.58
C VAL A 28 -9.62 -7.94 7.98
N ARG A 29 -9.90 -7.07 8.98
CA ARG A 29 -9.72 -7.40 10.39
C ARG A 29 -10.60 -8.59 10.76
N ASP A 30 -10.02 -9.55 11.48
CA ASP A 30 -10.72 -10.74 11.97
C ASP A 30 -10.36 -10.99 13.44
N ASP A 31 -11.23 -10.51 14.33
CA ASP A 31 -11.04 -10.67 15.77
C ASP A 31 -11.13 -12.14 16.22
N SER A 32 -11.80 -12.99 15.44
CA SER A 32 -11.90 -14.43 15.74
C SER A 32 -10.61 -15.20 15.45
N ALA A 33 -9.77 -14.66 14.58
CA ALA A 33 -8.45 -15.19 14.25
C ALA A 33 -7.30 -14.37 14.87
N ALA A 34 -7.61 -13.43 15.77
CA ALA A 34 -6.60 -12.61 16.45
C ALA A 34 -5.79 -13.46 17.44
N THR A 35 -4.49 -13.17 17.50
CA THR A 35 -3.51 -13.76 18.42
C THR A 35 -2.59 -12.68 18.92
N ASP A 36 -1.74 -12.98 19.91
CA ASP A 36 -0.71 -12.03 20.36
C ASP A 36 0.26 -11.65 19.22
N GLU A 37 0.52 -12.57 18.29
CA GLU A 37 1.36 -12.33 17.12
C GLU A 37 0.63 -11.55 16.02
N TYR A 38 -0.69 -11.75 15.88
CA TYR A 38 -1.54 -11.12 14.86
C TYR A 38 -2.76 -10.45 15.50
N PRO A 39 -2.59 -9.30 16.16
CA PRO A 39 -3.65 -8.68 16.96
C PRO A 39 -4.92 -8.29 16.19
N LEU A 40 -4.82 -8.08 14.87
CA LEU A 40 -5.94 -7.79 13.97
C LEU A 40 -6.31 -8.98 13.07
N GLY A 41 -5.77 -10.16 13.38
CA GLY A 41 -5.84 -11.32 12.51
C GLY A 41 -4.70 -11.39 11.49
N PRO A 42 -4.50 -12.53 10.82
CA PRO A 42 -3.33 -12.78 9.97
C PRO A 42 -3.33 -11.98 8.66
N ARG A 43 -4.49 -11.60 8.13
CA ARG A 43 -4.59 -10.93 6.82
C ARG A 43 -4.12 -9.47 6.83
N PRO A 44 -4.46 -8.61 7.81
CA PRO A 44 -3.85 -7.28 7.95
C PRO A 44 -2.33 -7.34 8.11
N ALA A 45 -1.82 -8.27 8.93
CA ALA A 45 -0.38 -8.49 9.09
C ALA A 45 0.30 -8.92 7.78
N GLN A 46 -0.35 -9.76 6.97
CA GLN A 46 0.14 -10.14 5.64
C GLN A 46 0.25 -8.94 4.70
N ALA A 47 -0.73 -8.03 4.70
CA ALA A 47 -0.68 -6.82 3.88
C ALA A 47 0.44 -5.88 4.33
N LEU A 48 0.60 -5.69 5.64
CA LEU A 48 1.70 -4.90 6.20
C LEU A 48 3.06 -5.48 5.80
N LYS A 49 3.24 -6.79 5.96
CA LYS A 49 4.47 -7.47 5.57
C LYS A 49 4.77 -7.29 4.09
N ALA A 50 3.79 -7.50 3.21
CA ALA A 50 3.97 -7.35 1.76
C ALA A 50 4.38 -5.92 1.38
N PHE A 51 3.79 -4.89 2.00
CA PHE A 51 4.19 -3.50 1.78
C PHE A 51 5.63 -3.24 2.26
N LEU A 52 5.98 -3.71 3.45
CA LEU A 52 7.33 -3.50 3.99
C LEU A 52 8.41 -4.22 3.19
N GLU A 53 8.13 -5.44 2.70
CA GLU A 53 9.06 -6.17 1.82
C GLU A 53 9.29 -5.43 0.50
N MET A 54 8.23 -4.86 -0.09
CA MET A 54 8.34 -4.02 -1.28
C MET A 54 9.20 -2.77 -1.01
N ALA A 55 8.93 -2.08 0.08
CA ALA A 55 9.67 -0.88 0.46
C ALA A 55 11.15 -1.18 0.76
N GLU A 56 11.46 -2.31 1.39
CA GLU A 56 12.83 -2.75 1.63
C GLU A 56 13.57 -3.04 0.32
N GLN A 57 12.92 -3.71 -0.63
CA GLN A 57 13.47 -3.95 -1.98
C GLN A 57 13.74 -2.64 -2.73
N ASP A 58 12.91 -1.64 -2.52
CA ASP A 58 13.11 -0.29 -3.07
C ASP A 58 14.16 0.54 -2.31
N GLY A 59 14.80 -0.03 -1.28
CA GLY A 59 15.91 0.58 -0.54
C GLY A 59 15.50 1.55 0.56
N PHE A 60 14.27 1.45 1.07
CA PHE A 60 13.84 2.13 2.29
C PHE A 60 14.31 1.38 3.53
N LYS A 61 14.54 2.10 4.62
CA LYS A 61 14.66 1.49 5.95
C LYS A 61 13.25 1.16 6.44
N VAL A 62 13.00 -0.09 6.77
CA VAL A 62 11.66 -0.53 7.16
C VAL A 62 11.64 -1.05 8.59
N LYS A 63 10.49 -0.92 9.25
CA LYS A 63 10.24 -1.54 10.55
C LYS A 63 8.79 -1.98 10.65
N ASN A 64 8.60 -3.19 11.16
CA ASN A 64 7.31 -3.71 11.60
C ASN A 64 7.24 -3.59 13.14
N ILE A 65 6.13 -3.10 13.66
CA ILE A 65 5.86 -2.96 15.09
C ILE A 65 4.63 -3.81 15.40
N ASP A 66 4.87 -4.97 15.98
CA ASP A 66 3.86 -5.90 16.51
C ASP A 66 2.77 -6.31 15.49
N ASN A 67 3.08 -6.31 14.18
CA ASN A 67 2.13 -6.55 13.09
C ASN A 67 0.89 -5.64 13.11
N LEU A 68 0.99 -4.49 13.76
CA LEU A 68 -0.04 -3.45 13.84
C LEU A 68 0.30 -2.23 13.01
N VAL A 69 1.55 -1.79 13.12
CA VAL A 69 2.05 -0.59 12.43
C VAL A 69 3.40 -0.91 11.81
N GLY A 70 3.66 -0.33 10.66
CA GLY A 70 4.98 -0.35 10.05
C GLY A 70 5.31 0.99 9.43
N TYR A 71 6.59 1.22 9.19
CA TYR A 71 7.02 2.39 8.44
C TYR A 71 8.12 2.05 7.46
N ALA A 72 8.18 2.84 6.40
CA ALA A 72 9.27 2.90 5.45
C ALA A 72 9.86 4.31 5.50
N GLU A 73 11.14 4.42 5.78
CA GLU A 73 11.83 5.67 6.03
C GLU A 73 12.97 5.87 5.03
N TRP A 74 13.14 7.11 4.59
CA TRP A 74 14.27 7.52 3.77
C TRP A 74 14.71 8.93 4.13
N GLY A 75 16.01 9.18 3.98
CA GLY A 75 16.64 10.47 4.26
C GLY A 75 17.23 10.52 5.66
N GLU A 76 17.84 11.66 5.95
CA GLU A 76 18.48 11.98 7.23
C GLU A 76 18.25 13.46 7.52
N GLY A 77 18.21 13.85 8.80
CA GLY A 77 18.02 15.22 9.22
C GLY A 77 17.21 15.33 10.49
N ASP A 78 17.01 16.56 10.96
CA ASP A 78 16.30 16.86 12.21
C ASP A 78 14.78 17.04 12.00
N GLU A 79 14.34 17.18 10.75
CA GLU A 79 12.94 17.35 10.41
C GLU A 79 12.41 16.10 9.70
N THR A 80 11.18 15.71 10.04
CA THR A 80 10.53 14.54 9.45
C THR A 80 9.18 14.93 8.87
N LEU A 81 8.97 14.57 7.60
CA LEU A 81 7.64 14.55 7.00
C LEU A 81 7.07 13.13 7.10
N ALA A 82 5.93 12.97 7.76
CA ALA A 82 5.23 11.70 7.86
C ALA A 82 3.98 11.69 6.99
N ILE A 83 3.79 10.59 6.26
CA ILE A 83 2.58 10.30 5.50
C ILE A 83 1.92 9.08 6.15
N LEU A 84 0.64 9.19 6.49
CA LEU A 84 -0.13 8.14 7.14
C LEU A 84 -1.12 7.54 6.15
N ALA A 85 -1.16 6.22 6.09
CA ALA A 85 -2.11 5.44 5.31
C ALA A 85 -2.41 4.13 6.05
N HIS A 86 -3.49 3.43 5.67
CA HIS A 86 -3.79 2.12 6.23
C HIS A 86 -3.88 1.04 5.13
N LEU A 87 -3.60 -0.21 5.52
CA LEU A 87 -3.56 -1.36 4.63
C LEU A 87 -4.70 -2.35 4.87
N ASP A 88 -5.36 -2.24 6.01
CA ASP A 88 -6.59 -3.00 6.24
C ASP A 88 -7.74 -2.46 5.39
N VAL A 89 -8.74 -3.30 5.19
CA VAL A 89 -9.92 -2.96 4.40
C VAL A 89 -11.19 -3.47 5.07
N MET A 90 -12.29 -2.79 4.78
CA MET A 90 -13.61 -3.25 5.19
C MET A 90 -14.01 -4.54 4.47
N PRO A 91 -14.84 -5.39 5.09
CA PRO A 91 -15.46 -6.53 4.40
C PRO A 91 -16.11 -6.09 3.08
N ALA A 92 -16.03 -6.95 2.08
CA ALA A 92 -16.52 -6.60 0.74
C ALA A 92 -18.02 -6.30 0.70
N GLY A 93 -18.82 -7.05 1.47
CA GLY A 93 -20.28 -6.92 1.42
C GLY A 93 -20.86 -7.57 0.15
N LYS A 94 -22.03 -7.07 -0.26
CA LYS A 94 -22.77 -7.54 -1.44
C LYS A 94 -22.80 -6.47 -2.52
N GLY A 95 -23.16 -6.86 -3.75
CA GLY A 95 -23.37 -5.93 -4.86
C GLY A 95 -22.15 -5.64 -5.71
N TRP A 96 -21.14 -6.48 -5.67
CA TRP A 96 -20.00 -6.42 -6.57
C TRP A 96 -20.29 -7.16 -7.87
N ASP A 97 -19.95 -6.54 -9.02
CA ASP A 97 -20.03 -7.17 -10.33
C ASP A 97 -18.79 -8.04 -10.63
N THR A 98 -17.69 -7.83 -9.88
CA THR A 98 -16.43 -8.58 -9.99
C THR A 98 -16.01 -9.03 -8.59
N ASP A 99 -15.02 -9.94 -8.50
CA ASP A 99 -14.44 -10.30 -7.20
C ASP A 99 -13.75 -9.06 -6.59
N PRO A 100 -14.17 -8.60 -5.41
CA PRO A 100 -13.59 -7.41 -4.77
C PRO A 100 -12.11 -7.56 -4.41
N PHE A 101 -11.59 -8.78 -4.30
CA PHE A 101 -10.19 -9.09 -3.97
C PHE A 101 -9.39 -9.64 -5.16
N ASP A 102 -9.98 -9.69 -6.36
CA ASP A 102 -9.26 -9.86 -7.62
C ASP A 102 -9.47 -8.61 -8.50
N PRO A 103 -8.66 -7.56 -8.30
CA PRO A 103 -8.89 -6.24 -8.90
C PRO A 103 -8.89 -6.29 -10.42
N VAL A 104 -9.80 -5.55 -11.03
CA VAL A 104 -9.96 -5.46 -12.48
C VAL A 104 -9.76 -4.03 -12.96
N ILE A 105 -8.95 -3.86 -14.02
CA ILE A 105 -8.83 -2.59 -14.73
C ILE A 105 -9.71 -2.65 -15.96
N LYS A 106 -10.72 -1.78 -16.03
CA LYS A 106 -11.66 -1.69 -17.13
C LYS A 106 -12.00 -0.24 -17.44
N ASP A 107 -11.94 0.12 -18.71
CA ASP A 107 -12.27 1.47 -19.21
C ASP A 107 -11.48 2.59 -18.47
N GLY A 108 -10.21 2.32 -18.14
CA GLY A 108 -9.34 3.26 -17.42
C GLY A 108 -9.59 3.37 -15.91
N ASN A 109 -10.49 2.57 -15.35
CA ASN A 109 -10.80 2.54 -13.92
C ASN A 109 -10.33 1.24 -13.28
N LEU A 110 -9.84 1.32 -12.04
CA LEU A 110 -9.48 0.18 -11.21
C LEU A 110 -10.64 -0.14 -10.26
N TYR A 111 -11.17 -1.35 -10.37
CA TYR A 111 -12.26 -1.86 -9.53
C TYR A 111 -11.71 -2.91 -8.56
N GLY A 112 -12.00 -2.75 -7.26
CA GLY A 112 -11.61 -3.69 -6.22
C GLY A 112 -11.66 -3.05 -4.83
N ARG A 113 -11.72 -3.87 -3.78
CA ARG A 113 -11.70 -3.40 -2.40
C ARG A 113 -10.31 -2.82 -2.07
N GLY A 114 -10.26 -1.58 -1.56
CA GLY A 114 -9.03 -0.86 -1.24
C GLY A 114 -8.51 0.05 -2.37
N ALA A 115 -9.16 0.07 -3.55
CA ALA A 115 -8.75 0.95 -4.65
C ALA A 115 -8.77 2.44 -4.26
N SER A 116 -9.79 2.86 -3.50
CA SER A 116 -9.96 4.26 -3.04
C SER A 116 -9.68 4.44 -1.55
N ASP A 117 -9.77 3.36 -0.74
CA ASP A 117 -9.73 3.42 0.72
C ASP A 117 -9.01 2.16 1.27
N ASP A 118 -7.76 2.25 1.60
CA ASP A 118 -6.81 3.36 1.45
C ASP A 118 -5.55 2.91 0.68
N LYS A 119 -5.52 1.63 0.20
CA LYS A 119 -4.35 1.09 -0.51
C LYS A 119 -3.96 1.93 -1.74
N GLY A 120 -4.95 2.38 -2.52
CA GLY A 120 -4.68 3.23 -3.68
C GLY A 120 -4.02 4.56 -3.31
N PRO A 121 -4.62 5.41 -2.48
CA PRO A 121 -4.01 6.66 -2.03
C PRO A 121 -2.68 6.44 -1.30
N GLY A 122 -2.58 5.44 -0.42
CA GLY A 122 -1.35 5.09 0.28
C GLY A 122 -0.21 4.72 -0.69
N MET A 123 -0.49 3.90 -1.70
CA MET A 123 0.49 3.57 -2.74
C MET A 123 0.84 4.75 -3.64
N ALA A 124 -0.09 5.68 -3.89
CA ALA A 124 0.23 6.91 -4.62
C ALA A 124 1.22 7.79 -3.86
N ALA A 125 1.01 7.94 -2.54
CA ALA A 125 1.94 8.65 -1.66
C ALA A 125 3.32 7.94 -1.58
N TYR A 126 3.33 6.60 -1.48
CA TYR A 126 4.54 5.81 -1.49
C TYR A 126 5.34 5.99 -2.80
N TYR A 127 4.68 5.95 -3.96
CA TYR A 127 5.34 6.15 -5.25
C TYR A 127 5.86 7.58 -5.44
N ALA A 128 5.18 8.59 -4.87
CA ALA A 128 5.71 9.95 -4.85
C ALA A 128 7.02 10.02 -4.03
N LEU A 129 7.04 9.40 -2.85
CA LEU A 129 8.24 9.34 -2.01
C LEU A 129 9.37 8.54 -2.69
N LYS A 130 9.05 7.39 -3.28
CA LYS A 130 10.00 6.57 -4.06
C LYS A 130 10.64 7.37 -5.19
N TYR A 131 9.83 8.12 -5.94
CA TYR A 131 10.34 8.97 -7.00
C TYR A 131 11.31 10.03 -6.47
N LEU A 132 10.97 10.74 -5.39
CA LEU A 132 11.86 11.73 -4.78
C LEU A 132 13.17 11.10 -4.32
N LYS A 133 13.11 9.94 -3.68
CA LYS A 133 14.26 9.15 -3.26
C LYS A 133 15.18 8.83 -4.46
N ASP A 134 14.62 8.34 -5.56
CA ASP A 134 15.36 7.95 -6.75
C ASP A 134 15.99 9.16 -7.47
N GLN A 135 15.44 10.35 -7.27
CA GLN A 135 16.03 11.61 -7.76
C GLN A 135 17.11 12.18 -6.82
N GLY A 136 17.28 11.62 -5.62
CA GLY A 136 18.23 12.12 -4.63
C GLY A 136 17.85 13.47 -4.03
N VAL A 137 16.54 13.74 -3.94
CA VAL A 137 16.01 15.02 -3.42
C VAL A 137 15.99 15.00 -1.88
#